data_b03b75276afc59a26009348497e51ab4
#
_entry.id   b03b75276afc59a26009348497e51ab4
#
_cell.length_a   1.000
_cell.length_b   1.000
_cell.length_c   1.000
_cell.angle_alpha   90.00
_cell.angle_beta   90.00
_cell.angle_gamma   90.00
#
_symmetry.space_group_name_H-M   'P 1'
#
loop_
_entity.id
_entity.type
_entity.pdbx_description
1 polymer ?
#
loop_
_entity_poly.entity_id
_entity_poly.type
_entity_poly.pdbx_seq_one_letter_code
_entity_poly.pdbx_strand_id
1 'polypeptide(L)'
;MKRIIFSLVVALSASVSSLFAQVREIPFGNMEKWLVREVDESFIIGGKTRYLYEVAPGDTLKENTPFVPNLKVSPWATSSVLAVVKGVTKSSCTVFPEYHGKGRAARLETRIERVKVMGLINISVLATGTIFLGEIAEPVRDTKNPQAKLMMGIPFTECPKSVIYDYKFDQGSEGGKRMKMTGFSRVQDVPGTNAAEMCLILQKRWEDADGNVYAKRVATAWERYDKSSGKWINAHEAEIHYGDITKNPEYKSYMALIAGGEDAPHCKNSKGEAVPVHEVGWAAPGEKPTHIILRFSSGHGGAYVGSPGAMFHIDNVKLKY
;
A
#
# COMPACT_ATOMS: atom_id res chain seq x y z
N MET A 1 -72.26 30.31 -30.11
CA MET A 1 -70.79 30.18 -30.27
C MET A 1 -70.17 30.01 -28.86
N LYS A 2 -69.82 28.76 -28.48
CA LYS A 2 -69.21 28.46 -27.19
C LYS A 2 -67.70 28.41 -27.42
N ARG A 3 -66.93 29.28 -26.74
CA ARG A 3 -65.46 29.25 -26.77
C ARG A 3 -65.01 28.28 -25.65
N ILE A 4 -64.29 27.21 -26.06
CA ILE A 4 -63.61 26.27 -25.16
C ILE A 4 -62.24 26.82 -24.94
N ILE A 5 -61.92 27.15 -23.68
CA ILE A 5 -60.57 27.55 -23.27
C ILE A 5 -59.83 26.24 -22.83
N PHE A 6 -58.81 25.87 -23.58
CA PHE A 6 -57.91 24.79 -23.21
C PHE A 6 -56.83 25.35 -22.28
N SER A 7 -56.89 25.01 -21.01
CA SER A 7 -55.80 25.30 -20.07
C SER A 7 -54.74 24.24 -20.19
N LEU A 8 -53.55 24.63 -20.69
CA LEU A 8 -52.36 23.80 -20.77
C LEU A 8 -51.67 23.78 -19.41
N VAL A 9 -51.81 22.70 -18.63
CA VAL A 9 -51.07 22.47 -17.40
C VAL A 9 -49.70 21.91 -17.78
N VAL A 10 -48.67 22.72 -17.74
CA VAL A 10 -47.24 22.29 -17.87
C VAL A 10 -46.83 21.72 -16.52
N ALA A 11 -46.79 20.40 -16.41
CA ALA A 11 -46.21 19.74 -15.24
C ALA A 11 -44.69 19.80 -15.35
N LEU A 12 -44.09 20.68 -14.54
CA LEU A 12 -42.60 20.76 -14.37
C LEU A 12 -42.16 19.61 -13.47
N SER A 13 -41.77 18.49 -14.05
CA SER A 13 -41.14 17.40 -13.31
C SER A 13 -39.70 17.81 -12.95
N ALA A 14 -39.55 18.38 -11.75
CA ALA A 14 -38.24 18.55 -11.15
C ALA A 14 -37.66 17.14 -10.84
N SER A 15 -36.76 16.64 -11.69
CA SER A 15 -35.95 15.49 -11.40
C SER A 15 -34.98 15.84 -10.25
N VAL A 16 -35.37 15.48 -9.03
CA VAL A 16 -34.49 15.47 -7.88
C VAL A 16 -33.48 14.36 -8.14
N SER A 17 -32.35 14.69 -8.76
CA SER A 17 -31.18 13.82 -8.79
C SER A 17 -30.70 13.68 -7.35
N SER A 18 -31.12 12.62 -6.67
CA SER A 18 -30.54 12.24 -5.38
C SER A 18 -29.04 12.04 -5.59
N LEU A 19 -28.23 12.95 -5.07
CA LEU A 19 -26.79 12.80 -4.97
C LEU A 19 -26.49 11.67 -3.95
N PHE A 20 -26.72 10.43 -4.33
CA PHE A 20 -26.14 9.32 -3.60
C PHE A 20 -24.61 9.40 -3.78
N ALA A 21 -23.88 9.45 -2.68
CA ALA A 21 -22.43 9.36 -2.72
C ALA A 21 -22.05 8.10 -3.48
N GLN A 22 -21.36 8.26 -4.62
CA GLN A 22 -20.95 7.13 -5.46
C GLN A 22 -19.79 6.41 -4.78
N VAL A 23 -19.98 5.15 -4.40
CA VAL A 23 -18.91 4.26 -3.92
C VAL A 23 -18.43 3.39 -5.09
N ARG A 24 -17.12 3.41 -5.35
CA ARG A 24 -16.49 2.58 -6.38
C ARG A 24 -15.41 1.70 -5.76
N GLU A 25 -15.43 0.43 -6.08
CA GLU A 25 -14.39 -0.52 -5.68
C GLU A 25 -13.09 -0.22 -6.45
N ILE A 26 -11.96 -0.26 -5.77
CA ILE A 26 -10.66 -0.31 -6.43
C ILE A 26 -10.55 -1.69 -7.07
N PRO A 27 -10.12 -1.83 -8.34
CA PRO A 27 -9.98 -3.14 -8.98
C PRO A 27 -9.26 -4.14 -8.06
N PHE A 28 -9.87 -5.31 -7.85
CA PHE A 28 -9.41 -6.34 -6.89
C PHE A 28 -9.30 -5.90 -5.42
N GLY A 29 -9.88 -4.76 -5.03
CA GLY A 29 -9.91 -4.29 -3.65
C GLY A 29 -10.70 -5.19 -2.70
N ASN A 30 -11.50 -6.12 -3.23
CA ASN A 30 -12.19 -7.19 -2.49
C ASN A 30 -11.29 -8.40 -2.18
N MET A 31 -10.01 -8.36 -2.50
CA MET A 31 -8.99 -9.38 -2.19
C MET A 31 -9.36 -10.84 -2.55
N GLU A 32 -10.26 -11.06 -3.52
CA GLU A 32 -10.73 -12.40 -3.89
C GLU A 32 -9.82 -13.13 -4.89
N LYS A 33 -8.96 -12.40 -5.63
CA LYS A 33 -8.12 -12.96 -6.69
C LYS A 33 -6.65 -12.93 -6.31
N TRP A 34 -6.07 -14.13 -6.23
CA TRP A 34 -4.67 -14.32 -5.84
C TRP A 34 -3.92 -15.14 -6.86
N LEU A 35 -2.90 -14.55 -7.45
CA LEU A 35 -1.90 -15.24 -8.24
C LEU A 35 -0.85 -15.84 -7.28
N VAL A 36 -0.57 -17.12 -7.45
CA VAL A 36 0.42 -17.87 -6.66
C VAL A 36 1.73 -17.92 -7.40
N ARG A 37 2.84 -17.79 -6.68
CA ARG A 37 4.19 -17.89 -7.22
C ARG A 37 4.95 -18.96 -6.45
N GLU A 38 5.45 -19.98 -7.15
CA GLU A 38 6.33 -21.00 -6.57
C GLU A 38 7.78 -20.54 -6.65
N VAL A 39 8.45 -20.51 -5.52
CA VAL A 39 9.86 -20.14 -5.40
C VAL A 39 10.63 -21.31 -4.81
N ASP A 40 11.52 -21.89 -5.60
CA ASP A 40 12.46 -22.91 -5.14
C ASP A 40 13.68 -22.23 -4.55
N GLU A 41 13.76 -22.23 -3.23
CA GLU A 41 14.89 -21.66 -2.49
C GLU A 41 16.15 -22.49 -2.74
N SER A 42 17.30 -21.84 -2.81
CA SER A 42 18.59 -22.51 -3.06
C SER A 42 18.85 -23.64 -2.08
N PHE A 43 19.39 -24.76 -2.56
CA PHE A 43 19.71 -25.96 -1.77
C PHE A 43 20.57 -25.62 -0.54
N ILE A 44 21.50 -24.68 -0.67
CA ILE A 44 22.42 -24.26 0.40
C ILE A 44 21.70 -23.63 1.63
N ILE A 45 20.42 -23.23 1.48
CA ILE A 45 19.57 -22.72 2.57
C ILE A 45 18.40 -23.66 2.88
N GLY A 46 18.45 -24.90 2.36
CA GLY A 46 17.49 -25.96 2.67
C GLY A 46 16.63 -26.43 1.49
N GLY A 47 16.73 -25.82 0.30
CA GLY A 47 16.11 -26.31 -0.93
C GLY A 47 14.60 -26.47 -0.90
N LYS A 48 13.87 -25.59 -0.19
CA LYS A 48 12.41 -25.71 -0.01
C LYS A 48 11.67 -24.88 -1.03
N THR A 49 10.62 -25.43 -1.61
CA THR A 49 9.65 -24.66 -2.38
C THR A 49 8.81 -23.82 -1.41
N ARG A 50 8.68 -22.54 -1.70
CA ARG A 50 7.89 -21.54 -0.98
C ARG A 50 6.92 -20.87 -1.92
N TYR A 51 5.90 -20.27 -1.34
CA TYR A 51 4.85 -19.58 -2.10
C TYR A 51 4.84 -18.09 -1.77
N LEU A 52 4.75 -17.27 -2.80
CA LEU A 52 4.45 -15.85 -2.73
C LEU A 52 3.06 -15.62 -3.34
N TYR A 53 2.43 -14.53 -2.96
CA TYR A 53 1.04 -14.24 -3.35
C TYR A 53 0.93 -12.80 -3.82
N GLU A 54 0.29 -12.60 -4.98
CA GLU A 54 -0.01 -11.28 -5.54
C GLU A 54 -1.52 -11.13 -5.68
N VAL A 55 -2.04 -9.91 -5.42
CA VAL A 55 -3.47 -9.61 -5.64
C VAL A 55 -3.69 -9.35 -7.13
N ALA A 56 -3.86 -10.41 -7.88
CA ALA A 56 -4.06 -10.38 -9.32
C ALA A 56 -4.74 -11.68 -9.79
N PRO A 57 -5.44 -11.68 -10.93
CA PRO A 57 -5.83 -12.90 -11.60
C PRO A 57 -4.62 -13.52 -12.31
N GLY A 58 -4.63 -14.83 -12.48
CA GLY A 58 -3.62 -15.54 -13.27
C GLY A 58 -3.34 -16.94 -12.77
N ASP A 59 -2.59 -17.68 -13.59
CA ASP A 59 -2.11 -19.01 -13.24
C ASP A 59 -0.88 -18.93 -12.34
N THR A 60 -0.54 -20.05 -11.69
CA THR A 60 0.65 -20.15 -10.85
C THR A 60 1.92 -19.92 -11.66
N LEU A 61 2.73 -18.95 -11.22
CA LEU A 61 4.08 -18.72 -11.78
C LEU A 61 5.07 -19.67 -11.11
N LYS A 62 5.90 -20.33 -11.92
CA LYS A 62 6.90 -21.33 -11.50
C LYS A 62 8.32 -20.90 -11.86
N GLU A 63 9.30 -21.76 -11.52
CA GLU A 63 10.69 -21.63 -11.95
C GLU A 63 11.39 -20.33 -11.50
N ASN A 64 11.06 -19.86 -10.29
CA ASN A 64 11.61 -18.62 -9.74
C ASN A 64 11.43 -17.41 -10.66
N THR A 65 10.33 -17.39 -11.42
CA THR A 65 10.01 -16.27 -12.31
C THR A 65 9.76 -15.02 -11.49
N PRO A 66 10.51 -13.93 -11.70
CA PRO A 66 10.21 -12.64 -11.06
C PRO A 66 8.82 -12.16 -11.44
N PHE A 67 8.10 -11.58 -10.48
CA PHE A 67 6.82 -10.96 -10.78
C PHE A 67 7.05 -9.65 -11.53
N VAL A 68 6.38 -9.52 -12.68
CA VAL A 68 6.35 -8.28 -13.45
C VAL A 68 4.96 -7.67 -13.30
N PRO A 69 4.81 -6.63 -12.48
CA PRO A 69 3.51 -5.97 -12.29
C PRO A 69 2.95 -5.46 -13.61
N ASN A 70 1.64 -5.59 -13.76
CA ASN A 70 0.92 -5.04 -14.89
C ASN A 70 -0.28 -4.24 -14.38
N LEU A 71 -0.13 -2.93 -14.29
CA LEU A 71 -1.16 -2.02 -13.78
C LEU A 71 -2.47 -2.05 -14.57
N LYS A 72 -2.45 -2.54 -15.83
CA LYS A 72 -3.67 -2.76 -16.62
C LYS A 72 -4.45 -4.00 -16.18
N VAL A 73 -3.79 -4.94 -15.48
CA VAL A 73 -4.41 -6.16 -14.95
C VAL A 73 -4.79 -5.98 -13.49
N SER A 74 -3.84 -5.58 -12.65
CA SER A 74 -4.10 -5.28 -11.23
C SER A 74 -3.26 -4.08 -10.79
N PRO A 75 -3.83 -3.12 -10.05
CA PRO A 75 -3.09 -1.99 -9.54
C PRO A 75 -2.30 -2.31 -8.26
N TRP A 76 -2.45 -3.51 -7.70
CA TRP A 76 -1.88 -3.89 -6.41
C TRP A 76 -0.51 -4.53 -6.54
N ALA A 77 0.37 -4.18 -5.61
CA ALA A 77 1.63 -4.85 -5.36
C ALA A 77 1.78 -5.16 -3.86
N THR A 78 2.66 -6.12 -3.54
CA THR A 78 2.91 -6.56 -2.16
C THR A 78 4.38 -6.40 -1.81
N SER A 79 4.71 -6.41 -0.51
CA SER A 79 6.09 -6.49 -0.02
C SER A 79 6.65 -7.92 0.03
N SER A 80 5.90 -8.90 -0.48
CA SER A 80 6.40 -10.25 -0.67
C SER A 80 7.33 -10.29 -1.87
N VAL A 81 8.55 -10.84 -1.74
CA VAL A 81 9.56 -10.74 -2.79
C VAL A 81 10.36 -12.03 -3.00
N LEU A 82 10.74 -12.23 -4.26
CA LEU A 82 11.84 -13.09 -4.65
C LEU A 82 13.15 -12.30 -4.51
N ALA A 83 14.09 -12.83 -3.73
CA ALA A 83 15.43 -12.27 -3.57
C ALA A 83 16.51 -13.20 -4.12
N VAL A 84 17.51 -12.64 -4.78
CA VAL A 84 18.70 -13.35 -5.24
C VAL A 84 19.94 -12.60 -4.79
N VAL A 85 20.51 -13.01 -3.66
CA VAL A 85 21.66 -12.35 -3.04
C VAL A 85 22.88 -13.24 -3.14
N LYS A 86 23.94 -12.77 -3.82
CA LYS A 86 25.17 -13.55 -4.08
C LYS A 86 24.88 -14.96 -4.66
N GLY A 87 23.94 -15.06 -5.57
CA GLY A 87 23.53 -16.32 -6.20
C GLY A 87 22.65 -17.23 -5.34
N VAL A 88 22.29 -16.81 -4.12
CA VAL A 88 21.36 -17.55 -3.25
C VAL A 88 19.95 -17.02 -3.45
N THR A 89 19.05 -17.88 -3.93
CA THR A 89 17.63 -17.59 -4.09
C THR A 89 16.90 -17.78 -2.77
N LYS A 90 16.14 -16.79 -2.36
CA LYS A 90 15.32 -16.78 -1.15
C LYS A 90 13.98 -16.08 -1.42
N SER A 91 12.93 -16.60 -0.81
CA SER A 91 11.63 -15.92 -0.77
C SER A 91 11.43 -15.18 0.56
N SER A 92 10.77 -14.04 0.53
CA SER A 92 10.24 -13.36 1.71
C SER A 92 8.75 -13.15 1.49
N CYS A 93 7.92 -13.89 2.21
CA CYS A 93 6.47 -13.78 2.12
C CYS A 93 5.93 -13.07 3.35
N THR A 94 5.37 -11.89 3.16
CA THR A 94 4.83 -11.02 4.21
C THR A 94 3.35 -10.70 4.01
N VAL A 95 2.78 -11.08 2.85
CA VAL A 95 1.38 -10.88 2.50
C VAL A 95 0.78 -12.22 2.08
N PHE A 96 -0.38 -12.56 2.66
CA PHE A 96 -1.02 -13.86 2.49
C PHE A 96 -2.51 -13.70 2.22
N PRO A 97 -3.11 -14.56 1.36
CA PRO A 97 -4.56 -14.71 1.35
C PRO A 97 -5.03 -15.35 2.66
N GLU A 98 -6.09 -14.80 3.23
CA GLU A 98 -6.73 -15.35 4.44
C GLU A 98 -8.25 -15.33 4.30
N TYR A 99 -8.97 -16.13 5.08
CA TYR A 99 -10.41 -16.13 5.03
C TYR A 99 -11.02 -14.93 5.78
N HIS A 100 -11.98 -14.27 5.13
CA HIS A 100 -12.88 -13.30 5.74
C HIS A 100 -14.33 -13.69 5.40
N GLY A 101 -15.04 -14.23 6.36
CA GLY A 101 -16.34 -14.83 6.11
C GLY A 101 -16.26 -16.00 5.10
N LYS A 102 -16.95 -15.84 3.95
CA LYS A 102 -16.90 -16.82 2.84
C LYS A 102 -15.87 -16.47 1.76
N GLY A 103 -15.30 -15.25 1.84
CA GLY A 103 -14.35 -14.71 0.88
C GLY A 103 -12.92 -14.73 1.37
N ARG A 104 -12.08 -13.95 0.71
CA ARG A 104 -10.66 -13.76 1.01
C ARG A 104 -10.37 -12.33 1.42
N ALA A 105 -9.35 -12.18 2.23
CA ALA A 105 -8.76 -10.92 2.65
C ALA A 105 -7.25 -10.99 2.47
N ALA A 106 -6.57 -9.85 2.51
CA ALA A 106 -5.12 -9.78 2.60
C ALA A 106 -4.68 -9.74 4.07
N ARG A 107 -3.85 -10.69 4.51
CA ARG A 107 -3.14 -10.66 5.80
C ARG A 107 -1.73 -10.16 5.59
N LEU A 108 -1.41 -9.03 6.17
CA LEU A 108 -0.10 -8.38 6.16
C LEU A 108 0.60 -8.69 7.47
N GLU A 109 1.75 -9.35 7.43
CA GLU A 109 2.44 -9.83 8.63
C GLU A 109 3.86 -9.29 8.70
N THR A 110 4.25 -8.74 9.84
CA THR A 110 5.64 -8.35 10.12
C THR A 110 6.44 -9.58 10.55
N ARG A 111 7.48 -9.91 9.77
CA ARG A 111 8.28 -11.13 9.94
C ARG A 111 9.77 -10.83 10.03
N ILE A 112 10.50 -11.70 10.74
CA ILE A 112 11.95 -11.71 10.68
C ILE A 112 12.39 -12.70 9.61
N GLU A 113 13.00 -12.18 8.55
CA GLU A 113 13.58 -12.99 7.49
C GLU A 113 15.08 -13.20 7.73
N ARG A 114 15.49 -14.45 7.69
CA ARG A 114 16.88 -14.84 7.95
C ARG A 114 17.44 -15.65 6.80
N VAL A 115 18.67 -15.31 6.39
CA VAL A 115 19.48 -16.10 5.47
C VAL A 115 20.85 -16.28 6.09
N LYS A 116 21.20 -17.52 6.38
CA LYS A 116 22.52 -17.86 6.94
C LYS A 116 23.18 -18.94 6.10
N VAL A 117 24.29 -18.60 5.50
CA VAL A 117 25.19 -19.53 4.78
C VAL A 117 26.57 -19.34 5.35
N MET A 118 27.12 -20.38 5.95
CA MET A 118 28.39 -20.33 6.68
C MET A 118 29.52 -19.78 5.81
N GLY A 119 30.21 -18.73 6.29
CA GLY A 119 31.29 -18.06 5.57
C GLY A 119 30.86 -17.16 4.40
N LEU A 120 29.58 -17.13 4.02
CA LEU A 120 29.11 -16.42 2.83
C LEU A 120 28.06 -15.35 3.14
N ILE A 121 27.00 -15.71 3.85
CA ILE A 121 25.84 -14.83 4.12
C ILE A 121 25.39 -14.99 5.58
N ASN A 122 25.17 -13.89 6.25
CA ASN A 122 24.50 -13.85 7.55
C ASN A 122 23.65 -12.57 7.62
N ILE A 123 22.42 -12.67 7.12
CA ILE A 123 21.49 -11.56 7.01
C ILE A 123 20.26 -11.87 7.83
N SER A 124 19.83 -10.90 8.63
CA SER A 124 18.53 -10.93 9.32
C SER A 124 17.87 -9.58 9.15
N VAL A 125 16.70 -9.53 8.53
CA VAL A 125 15.93 -8.30 8.32
C VAL A 125 14.55 -8.43 8.90
N LEU A 126 13.99 -7.32 9.38
CA LEU A 126 12.59 -7.23 9.70
C LEU A 126 11.85 -6.80 8.44
N ALA A 127 10.95 -7.63 7.95
CA ALA A 127 10.12 -7.36 6.80
C ALA A 127 8.68 -7.11 7.24
N THR A 128 8.20 -5.90 7.02
CA THR A 128 6.82 -5.49 7.33
C THR A 128 5.90 -5.89 6.18
N GLY A 129 4.79 -6.56 6.49
CA GLY A 129 3.77 -6.87 5.49
C GLY A 129 3.10 -5.60 4.99
N THR A 130 3.18 -5.37 3.68
CA THR A 130 2.63 -4.17 3.04
C THR A 130 1.96 -4.53 1.73
N ILE A 131 0.77 -3.96 1.48
CA ILE A 131 0.08 -3.97 0.18
C ILE A 131 -0.17 -2.53 -0.25
N PHE A 132 0.01 -2.24 -1.53
CA PHE A 132 -0.08 -0.87 -2.02
C PHE A 132 -0.45 -0.80 -3.51
N LEU A 133 -0.94 0.35 -3.94
CA LEU A 133 -1.12 0.65 -5.36
C LEU A 133 0.22 1.03 -5.98
N GLY A 134 0.69 0.25 -6.94
CA GLY A 134 1.99 0.47 -7.58
C GLY A 134 2.64 -0.80 -8.11
N GLU A 135 3.97 -0.81 -8.10
CA GLU A 135 4.79 -1.89 -8.62
C GLU A 135 5.90 -2.28 -7.64
N ILE A 136 6.36 -3.52 -7.74
CA ILE A 136 7.54 -3.99 -7.02
C ILE A 136 8.67 -4.34 -7.99
N ALA A 137 9.92 -4.02 -7.62
CA ALA A 137 11.08 -4.37 -8.41
C ALA A 137 11.70 -5.69 -7.93
N GLU A 138 11.72 -6.70 -8.79
CA GLU A 138 12.28 -8.02 -8.53
C GLU A 138 13.29 -8.47 -9.62
N PRO A 139 14.21 -9.39 -9.28
CA PRO A 139 14.50 -9.91 -7.95
C PRO A 139 15.24 -8.89 -7.08
N VAL A 140 14.97 -8.92 -5.75
CA VAL A 140 15.74 -8.12 -4.79
C VAL A 140 17.17 -8.67 -4.65
N ARG A 141 18.18 -7.85 -4.86
CA ARG A 141 19.59 -8.28 -4.90
C ARG A 141 20.39 -7.89 -3.65
N ASP A 142 19.89 -6.94 -2.87
CA ASP A 142 20.52 -6.46 -1.64
C ASP A 142 19.49 -5.86 -0.69
N THR A 143 19.95 -5.48 0.51
CA THR A 143 19.11 -4.83 1.53
C THR A 143 19.21 -3.30 1.51
N LYS A 144 19.88 -2.71 0.51
CA LYS A 144 20.04 -1.26 0.39
C LYS A 144 18.79 -0.66 -0.27
N ASN A 145 18.46 0.56 0.14
CA ASN A 145 17.35 1.35 -0.42
C ASN A 145 16.07 0.52 -0.62
N PRO A 146 15.51 -0.09 0.44
CA PRO A 146 14.35 -0.96 0.30
C PRO A 146 13.13 -0.23 -0.26
N GLN A 147 12.98 1.07 -0.02
CA GLN A 147 11.90 1.88 -0.59
C GLN A 147 11.99 2.00 -2.12
N ALA A 148 13.19 2.00 -2.69
CA ALA A 148 13.37 2.01 -4.15
C ALA A 148 12.89 0.72 -4.85
N LYS A 149 12.59 -0.33 -4.09
CA LYS A 149 11.98 -1.56 -4.62
C LYS A 149 10.45 -1.47 -4.68
N LEU A 150 9.86 -0.54 -3.89
CA LEU A 150 8.41 -0.34 -3.78
C LEU A 150 8.04 0.94 -4.52
N MET A 151 7.73 0.82 -5.81
CA MET A 151 7.35 1.97 -6.63
C MET A 151 5.87 2.26 -6.42
N MET A 152 5.60 3.19 -5.49
CA MET A 152 4.25 3.52 -5.03
C MET A 152 3.58 4.60 -5.87
N GLY A 153 2.30 4.40 -6.09
CA GLY A 153 1.42 5.36 -6.76
C GLY A 153 1.16 5.01 -8.21
N ILE A 154 -0.10 5.12 -8.57
CA ILE A 154 -0.61 4.88 -9.92
C ILE A 154 -1.26 6.15 -10.47
N PRO A 155 -1.40 6.31 -11.80
CA PRO A 155 -2.14 7.42 -12.39
C PRO A 155 -3.57 7.50 -11.85
N PHE A 156 -3.96 8.70 -11.40
CA PHE A 156 -5.28 8.95 -10.82
C PHE A 156 -5.61 10.44 -10.83
N THR A 157 -6.79 10.80 -11.34
CA THR A 157 -7.19 12.21 -11.54
C THR A 157 -8.50 12.60 -10.85
N GLU A 158 -9.09 11.67 -10.08
CA GLU A 158 -10.36 11.89 -9.41
C GLU A 158 -10.16 12.41 -7.98
N CYS A 159 -11.24 12.92 -7.39
CA CYS A 159 -11.23 13.55 -6.07
C CYS A 159 -12.25 12.85 -5.14
N PRO A 160 -11.94 11.66 -4.60
CA PRO A 160 -12.79 10.97 -3.64
C PRO A 160 -12.82 11.69 -2.29
N LYS A 161 -13.92 11.55 -1.55
CA LYS A 161 -14.11 12.12 -0.20
C LYS A 161 -13.55 11.24 0.91
N SER A 162 -13.58 9.91 0.70
CA SER A 162 -13.10 8.96 1.70
C SER A 162 -12.63 7.65 1.05
N VAL A 163 -11.82 6.89 1.78
CA VAL A 163 -11.52 5.49 1.49
C VAL A 163 -12.26 4.62 2.50
N ILE A 164 -12.94 3.58 2.01
CA ILE A 164 -13.69 2.61 2.81
C ILE A 164 -13.00 1.26 2.71
N TYR A 165 -12.83 0.57 3.83
CA TYR A 165 -12.23 -0.77 3.87
C TYR A 165 -12.63 -1.52 5.15
N ASP A 166 -12.55 -2.83 5.09
CA ASP A 166 -12.65 -3.70 6.26
C ASP A 166 -11.25 -3.97 6.79
N TYR A 167 -11.08 -3.98 8.11
CA TYR A 167 -9.78 -4.28 8.69
C TYR A 167 -9.87 -5.04 10.02
N LYS A 168 -8.77 -5.70 10.35
CA LYS A 168 -8.50 -6.27 11.67
C LYS A 168 -7.01 -6.11 11.96
N PHE A 169 -6.66 -5.65 13.15
CA PHE A 169 -5.27 -5.52 13.58
C PHE A 169 -4.99 -6.36 14.81
N ASP A 170 -3.83 -7.01 14.83
CA ASP A 170 -3.25 -7.72 15.96
C ASP A 170 -1.79 -7.30 16.12
N GLN A 171 -1.43 -6.84 17.33
CA GLN A 171 -0.06 -6.43 17.66
C GLN A 171 0.93 -7.61 17.72
N GLY A 172 0.44 -8.85 17.71
CA GLY A 172 1.24 -10.05 17.87
C GLY A 172 1.69 -10.29 19.32
N SER A 173 2.46 -11.36 19.50
CA SER A 173 2.91 -11.84 20.83
C SER A 173 3.86 -10.87 21.55
N GLU A 174 4.55 -10.02 20.83
CA GLU A 174 5.50 -9.03 21.37
C GLU A 174 4.81 -7.76 21.92
N GLY A 175 3.47 -7.72 21.96
CA GLY A 175 2.69 -6.61 22.49
C GLY A 175 2.97 -5.26 21.81
N GLY A 176 3.37 -5.29 20.53
CA GLY A 176 3.70 -4.09 19.78
C GLY A 176 5.09 -3.52 20.05
N LYS A 177 6.00 -4.23 20.75
CA LYS A 177 7.39 -3.78 20.93
C LYS A 177 8.05 -3.62 19.56
N ARG A 178 8.61 -2.42 19.31
CA ARG A 178 9.27 -2.09 18.04
C ARG A 178 10.75 -2.40 18.07
N MET A 179 11.25 -2.90 16.95
CA MET A 179 12.67 -3.09 16.73
C MET A 179 13.07 -2.72 15.30
N LYS A 180 14.36 -2.41 15.09
CA LYS A 180 14.98 -2.23 13.78
C LYS A 180 15.98 -3.37 13.52
N MET A 181 15.88 -4.01 12.34
CA MET A 181 16.76 -5.09 11.93
C MET A 181 17.07 -4.98 10.43
N THR A 182 18.26 -4.48 10.10
CA THR A 182 18.63 -4.03 8.75
C THR A 182 19.53 -4.99 7.97
N GLY A 183 19.76 -6.19 8.47
CA GLY A 183 20.56 -7.23 7.81
C GLY A 183 21.79 -7.67 8.59
N PHE A 184 22.85 -6.89 8.62
CA PHE A 184 24.11 -7.25 9.28
C PHE A 184 24.26 -6.64 10.68
N SER A 185 23.45 -5.66 11.00
CA SER A 185 23.49 -4.93 12.26
C SER A 185 22.85 -5.72 13.40
N ARG A 186 23.22 -5.36 14.63
CA ARG A 186 22.51 -5.83 15.83
C ARG A 186 21.07 -5.31 15.81
N VAL A 187 20.18 -6.10 16.39
CA VAL A 187 18.80 -5.66 16.66
C VAL A 187 18.84 -4.41 17.52
N GLN A 188 18.11 -3.39 17.12
CA GLN A 188 17.96 -2.14 17.85
C GLN A 188 16.53 -1.99 18.33
N ASP A 189 16.34 -1.72 19.62
CA ASP A 189 15.03 -1.34 20.14
C ASP A 189 14.66 0.06 19.59
N VAL A 190 13.42 0.22 19.14
CA VAL A 190 12.89 1.49 18.64
C VAL A 190 11.80 1.97 19.60
N PRO A 191 11.85 3.22 20.06
CA PRO A 191 10.85 3.77 20.98
C PRO A 191 9.42 3.73 20.41
N GLY A 192 8.44 3.65 21.31
CA GLY A 192 7.02 3.67 21.01
C GLY A 192 6.46 2.29 20.66
N THR A 193 5.14 2.25 20.46
CA THR A 193 4.39 1.03 20.14
C THR A 193 4.20 0.91 18.63
N ASN A 194 4.28 -0.30 18.10
CA ASN A 194 3.98 -0.57 16.71
C ASN A 194 2.50 -0.27 16.42
N ALA A 195 2.25 0.33 15.28
CA ALA A 195 0.90 0.53 14.76
C ALA A 195 0.83 0.00 13.33
N ALA A 196 -0.26 -0.65 12.98
CA ALA A 196 -0.61 -0.80 11.58
C ALA A 196 -0.94 0.56 10.98
N GLU A 197 -0.79 0.69 9.68
CA GLU A 197 -0.92 1.97 9.00
C GLU A 197 -1.73 1.84 7.71
N MET A 198 -2.72 2.72 7.53
CA MET A 198 -3.31 3.04 6.25
C MET A 198 -2.85 4.45 5.85
N CYS A 199 -2.33 4.59 4.63
CA CYS A 199 -1.90 5.87 4.10
C CYS A 199 -2.44 6.05 2.68
N LEU A 200 -3.30 7.05 2.48
CA LEU A 200 -3.72 7.51 1.18
C LEU A 200 -3.23 8.94 0.97
N ILE A 201 -2.51 9.15 -0.12
CA ILE A 201 -2.00 10.45 -0.54
C ILE A 201 -2.39 10.68 -2.00
N LEU A 202 -3.04 11.79 -2.28
CA LEU A 202 -3.22 12.29 -3.64
C LEU A 202 -2.11 13.29 -3.95
N GLN A 203 -1.43 13.09 -5.08
CA GLN A 203 -0.30 13.93 -5.50
C GLN A 203 -0.50 14.48 -6.90
N LYS A 204 -0.11 15.73 -7.12
CA LYS A 204 0.14 16.30 -8.44
C LYS A 204 1.63 16.18 -8.70
N ARG A 205 2.03 15.18 -9.50
CA ARG A 205 3.43 14.87 -9.84
C ARG A 205 3.84 15.50 -11.14
N TRP A 206 5.12 15.84 -11.25
CA TRP A 206 5.82 16.19 -12.49
C TRP A 206 7.27 15.73 -12.42
N GLU A 207 7.90 15.63 -13.58
CA GLU A 207 9.29 15.24 -13.73
C GLU A 207 10.06 16.41 -14.35
N ASP A 208 11.29 16.67 -13.91
CA ASP A 208 12.18 17.64 -14.51
C ASP A 208 13.00 17.02 -15.65
N ALA A 209 13.81 17.85 -16.34
CA ALA A 209 14.63 17.40 -17.46
C ALA A 209 15.70 16.36 -17.07
N ASP A 210 16.10 16.33 -15.80
CA ASP A 210 17.10 15.41 -15.29
C ASP A 210 16.47 14.05 -14.88
N GLY A 211 15.14 13.98 -14.80
CA GLY A 211 14.40 12.77 -14.42
C GLY A 211 14.07 12.71 -12.93
N ASN A 212 14.24 13.83 -12.19
CA ASN A 212 13.80 13.91 -10.81
C ASN A 212 12.28 14.10 -10.75
N VAL A 213 11.61 13.43 -9.82
CA VAL A 213 10.16 13.52 -9.68
C VAL A 213 9.80 14.33 -8.44
N TYR A 214 8.99 15.34 -8.66
CA TYR A 214 8.45 16.21 -7.64
C TYR A 214 6.94 16.07 -7.54
N ALA A 215 6.38 16.45 -6.38
CA ALA A 215 4.95 16.44 -6.16
C ALA A 215 4.50 17.62 -5.28
N LYS A 216 3.27 18.10 -5.53
CA LYS A 216 2.47 18.79 -4.53
C LYS A 216 1.46 17.82 -3.95
N ARG A 217 1.29 17.85 -2.62
CA ARG A 217 0.28 17.05 -1.92
C ARG A 217 -1.10 17.69 -2.14
N VAL A 218 -2.00 16.96 -2.81
CA VAL A 218 -3.38 17.41 -3.07
C VAL A 218 -4.30 17.06 -1.93
N ALA A 219 -4.17 15.84 -1.38
CA ALA A 219 -5.00 15.39 -0.26
C ALA A 219 -4.33 14.28 0.54
N THR A 220 -4.80 14.07 1.77
CA THR A 220 -4.27 13.10 2.72
C THR A 220 -5.40 12.43 3.49
N ALA A 221 -5.34 11.08 3.60
CA ALA A 221 -6.00 10.30 4.65
C ALA A 221 -4.93 9.34 5.20
N TRP A 222 -4.62 9.45 6.50
CA TRP A 222 -3.52 8.66 7.06
C TRP A 222 -3.83 8.28 8.51
N GLU A 223 -4.05 7.01 8.74
CA GLU A 223 -4.44 6.48 10.04
C GLU A 223 -3.43 5.45 10.55
N ARG A 224 -3.28 5.39 11.88
CA ARG A 224 -2.46 4.41 12.60
C ARG A 224 -3.27 3.70 13.66
N TYR A 225 -3.14 2.39 13.73
CA TYR A 225 -3.83 1.52 14.67
C TYR A 225 -2.78 0.91 15.61
N ASP A 226 -2.71 1.40 16.83
CA ASP A 226 -1.72 1.01 17.83
C ASP A 226 -2.26 0.00 18.86
N LYS A 227 -3.51 -0.45 18.69
CA LYS A 227 -4.18 -1.44 19.55
C LYS A 227 -4.83 -2.52 18.72
N SER A 228 -4.69 -3.78 19.15
CA SER A 228 -5.41 -4.88 18.53
C SER A 228 -6.92 -4.63 18.56
N SER A 229 -7.58 -4.82 17.40
CA SER A 229 -9.02 -4.60 17.26
C SER A 229 -9.86 -5.76 17.85
N GLY A 230 -9.25 -6.92 18.07
CA GLY A 230 -9.89 -8.13 18.57
C GLY A 230 -10.87 -8.77 17.60
N LYS A 231 -11.45 -8.00 16.68
CA LYS A 231 -12.43 -8.42 15.67
C LYS A 231 -12.26 -7.60 14.40
N TRP A 232 -12.93 -8.03 13.33
CA TRP A 232 -13.07 -7.23 12.12
C TRP A 232 -13.88 -5.95 12.39
N ILE A 233 -13.39 -4.86 11.87
CA ILE A 233 -14.08 -3.57 11.75
C ILE A 233 -14.46 -3.45 10.28
N ASN A 234 -15.76 -3.57 10.01
CA ASN A 234 -16.26 -3.58 8.65
C ASN A 234 -16.69 -2.17 8.22
N ALA A 235 -16.50 -1.85 6.94
CA ALA A 235 -16.85 -0.59 6.32
C ALA A 235 -16.32 0.63 7.09
N HIS A 236 -15.09 0.52 7.61
CA HIS A 236 -14.41 1.68 8.19
C HIS A 236 -14.21 2.73 7.10
N GLU A 237 -14.56 3.97 7.40
CA GLU A 237 -14.48 5.09 6.46
C GLU A 237 -13.45 6.11 6.98
N ALA A 238 -12.34 6.29 6.26
CA ALA A 238 -11.33 7.30 6.53
C ALA A 238 -11.53 8.49 5.60
N GLU A 239 -11.75 9.68 6.16
CA GLU A 239 -11.97 10.92 5.41
C GLU A 239 -10.68 11.37 4.71
N ILE A 240 -10.82 11.88 3.49
CA ILE A 240 -9.72 12.44 2.71
C ILE A 240 -9.74 13.96 2.82
N HIS A 241 -8.75 14.53 3.48
CA HIS A 241 -8.60 15.97 3.70
C HIS A 241 -7.78 16.61 2.58
N TYR A 242 -8.35 17.60 1.90
CA TYR A 242 -7.75 18.29 0.76
C TYR A 242 -6.97 19.54 1.16
N GLY A 243 -5.88 19.83 0.40
CA GLY A 243 -5.05 21.01 0.61
C GLY A 243 -4.10 20.88 1.81
N ASP A 244 -3.71 22.02 2.37
CA ASP A 244 -2.86 22.10 3.56
C ASP A 244 -3.64 21.74 4.82
N ILE A 245 -3.35 20.57 5.36
CA ILE A 245 -4.02 20.01 6.55
C ILE A 245 -3.32 20.35 7.87
N THR A 246 -2.25 21.12 7.87
CA THR A 246 -1.44 21.39 9.08
C THR A 246 -2.22 22.07 10.20
N LYS A 247 -3.34 22.73 9.87
CA LYS A 247 -4.28 23.35 10.84
C LYS A 247 -5.51 22.51 11.15
N ASN A 248 -5.63 21.31 10.52
CA ASN A 248 -6.74 20.40 10.82
C ASN A 248 -6.56 19.80 12.23
N PRO A 249 -7.59 19.75 13.09
CA PRO A 249 -7.51 19.11 14.41
C PRO A 249 -7.07 17.66 14.40
N GLU A 250 -7.31 16.94 13.29
CA GLU A 250 -6.92 15.55 13.12
C GLU A 250 -5.47 15.38 12.62
N TYR A 251 -4.79 16.48 12.25
CA TYR A 251 -3.41 16.43 11.78
C TYR A 251 -2.48 15.81 12.83
N LYS A 252 -1.63 14.91 12.37
CA LYS A 252 -0.55 14.31 13.15
C LYS A 252 0.77 14.56 12.44
N SER A 253 1.86 14.66 13.20
CA SER A 253 3.20 14.95 12.66
C SER A 253 3.64 13.98 11.55
N TYR A 254 3.20 12.72 11.59
CA TYR A 254 3.50 11.74 10.54
C TYR A 254 2.77 12.00 9.21
N MET A 255 1.76 12.89 9.20
CA MET A 255 1.05 13.31 7.97
C MET A 255 1.77 14.46 7.23
N ALA A 256 2.89 14.93 7.75
CA ALA A 256 3.68 15.99 7.11
C ALA A 256 4.11 15.63 5.69
N LEU A 257 4.49 16.66 4.91
CA LEU A 257 5.03 16.46 3.57
C LEU A 257 6.31 15.59 3.63
N ILE A 258 6.44 14.69 2.66
CA ILE A 258 7.61 13.81 2.52
C ILE A 258 8.55 14.45 1.50
N ALA A 259 9.41 15.35 1.97
CA ALA A 259 10.31 16.12 1.10
C ALA A 259 11.44 15.29 0.48
N GLY A 260 11.71 14.09 1.03
CA GLY A 260 12.78 13.21 0.57
C GLY A 260 13.25 12.28 1.68
N GLY A 261 14.46 11.73 1.53
CA GLY A 261 15.08 10.83 2.50
C GLY A 261 14.80 9.36 2.24
N GLU A 262 15.22 8.51 3.19
CA GLU A 262 15.12 7.05 3.06
C GLU A 262 13.69 6.53 3.00
N ASP A 263 12.72 7.27 3.54
CA ASP A 263 11.30 6.89 3.60
C ASP A 263 10.46 7.50 2.47
N ALA A 264 11.06 8.27 1.56
CA ALA A 264 10.35 8.83 0.42
C ALA A 264 9.75 7.73 -0.46
N PRO A 265 8.49 7.83 -0.87
CA PRO A 265 7.94 6.91 -1.86
C PRO A 265 8.72 7.06 -3.17
N HIS A 266 8.99 5.93 -3.82
CA HIS A 266 9.66 5.92 -5.12
C HIS A 266 8.65 5.67 -6.23
N CYS A 267 8.99 6.09 -7.45
CA CYS A 267 8.27 5.77 -8.67
C CYS A 267 9.25 5.55 -9.82
N LYS A 268 8.79 5.01 -10.94
CA LYS A 268 9.55 5.04 -12.20
C LYS A 268 9.46 6.40 -12.84
N ASN A 269 10.62 6.97 -13.21
CA ASN A 269 10.68 8.15 -14.06
C ASN A 269 10.53 7.78 -15.56
N SER A 270 10.55 8.77 -16.45
CA SER A 270 10.44 8.57 -17.91
C SER A 270 11.59 7.73 -18.49
N LYS A 271 12.73 7.65 -17.78
CA LYS A 271 13.89 6.82 -18.15
C LYS A 271 13.78 5.38 -17.67
N GLY A 272 12.70 5.02 -16.91
CA GLY A 272 12.48 3.71 -16.31
C GLY A 272 13.27 3.47 -15.02
N GLU A 273 13.86 4.51 -14.43
CA GLU A 273 14.64 4.44 -13.20
C GLU A 273 13.74 4.61 -11.98
N ALA A 274 14.03 3.88 -10.90
CA ALA A 274 13.36 4.06 -9.62
C ALA A 274 13.93 5.29 -8.90
N VAL A 275 13.15 6.35 -8.79
CA VAL A 275 13.55 7.62 -8.19
C VAL A 275 12.61 8.02 -7.05
N PRO A 276 13.09 8.73 -6.01
CA PRO A 276 12.23 9.22 -4.95
C PRO A 276 11.29 10.31 -5.47
N VAL A 277 10.09 10.37 -4.90
CA VAL A 277 9.13 11.46 -5.14
C VAL A 277 9.31 12.50 -4.04
N HIS A 278 9.69 13.73 -4.44
CA HIS A 278 9.92 14.86 -3.52
C HIS A 278 8.66 15.71 -3.39
N GLU A 279 8.02 15.71 -2.23
CA GLU A 279 6.91 16.63 -1.97
C GLU A 279 7.45 18.01 -1.62
N VAL A 280 7.18 18.99 -2.46
CA VAL A 280 7.69 20.36 -2.34
C VAL A 280 6.67 21.37 -1.80
N GLY A 281 5.47 20.90 -1.45
CA GLY A 281 4.42 21.75 -0.88
C GLY A 281 3.04 21.13 -1.02
N TRP A 282 2.05 21.88 -0.55
CA TRP A 282 0.64 21.56 -0.69
C TRP A 282 0.11 22.13 -2.00
N ALA A 283 -0.81 21.44 -2.63
CA ALA A 283 -1.50 21.91 -3.82
C ALA A 283 -2.46 23.05 -3.48
N ALA A 284 -2.67 23.95 -4.44
CA ALA A 284 -3.66 25.02 -4.29
C ALA A 284 -5.09 24.42 -4.26
N PRO A 285 -6.05 25.12 -3.64
CA PRO A 285 -7.45 24.70 -3.68
C PRO A 285 -7.94 24.46 -5.11
N GLY A 286 -8.60 23.31 -5.35
CA GLY A 286 -9.11 22.92 -6.66
C GLY A 286 -8.10 22.30 -7.63
N GLU A 287 -6.81 22.21 -7.29
CA GLU A 287 -5.86 21.44 -8.08
C GLU A 287 -6.20 19.95 -8.04
N LYS A 288 -6.24 19.31 -9.22
CA LYS A 288 -6.51 17.89 -9.34
C LYS A 288 -5.25 17.05 -9.17
N PRO A 289 -5.33 15.86 -8.60
CA PRO A 289 -4.21 14.94 -8.56
C PRO A 289 -3.89 14.39 -9.94
N THR A 290 -2.68 13.86 -10.08
CA THR A 290 -2.24 13.04 -11.21
C THR A 290 -1.98 11.59 -10.77
N HIS A 291 -1.77 11.38 -9.45
CA HIS A 291 -1.45 10.08 -8.87
C HIS A 291 -2.12 9.88 -7.51
N ILE A 292 -2.42 8.62 -7.21
CA ILE A 292 -2.83 8.15 -5.89
C ILE A 292 -1.77 7.20 -5.35
N ILE A 293 -1.32 7.43 -4.13
CA ILE A 293 -0.66 6.44 -3.28
C ILE A 293 -1.73 5.92 -2.32
N LEU A 294 -1.91 4.60 -2.25
CA LEU A 294 -2.69 3.95 -1.19
C LEU A 294 -1.88 2.76 -0.72
N ARG A 295 -1.61 2.73 0.57
CA ARG A 295 -0.78 1.71 1.22
C ARG A 295 -1.41 1.27 2.52
N PHE A 296 -1.40 -0.03 2.78
CA PHE A 296 -1.69 -0.66 4.06
C PHE A 296 -0.45 -1.42 4.53
N SER A 297 -0.10 -1.30 5.81
CA SER A 297 1.11 -1.92 6.35
C SER A 297 0.90 -2.42 7.78
N SER A 298 1.47 -3.56 8.13
CA SER A 298 1.41 -4.13 9.50
C SER A 298 2.33 -3.41 10.50
N GLY A 299 3.06 -2.40 10.05
CA GLY A 299 3.95 -1.58 10.88
C GLY A 299 4.17 -0.19 10.30
N HIS A 300 4.86 0.67 11.05
CA HIS A 300 5.18 2.05 10.65
C HIS A 300 6.60 2.42 11.05
N GLY A 301 7.08 3.57 10.57
CA GLY A 301 8.35 4.18 10.99
C GLY A 301 9.56 3.76 10.18
N GLY A 302 9.35 3.51 8.90
CA GLY A 302 10.43 3.30 7.93
C GLY A 302 10.80 1.85 7.69
N ALA A 303 11.79 1.68 6.83
CA ALA A 303 12.26 0.37 6.43
C ALA A 303 12.89 -0.41 7.59
N TYR A 304 12.60 -1.70 7.63
CA TYR A 304 13.15 -2.64 8.62
C TYR A 304 12.76 -2.34 10.08
N VAL A 305 11.74 -1.52 10.29
CA VAL A 305 11.19 -1.18 11.62
C VAL A 305 9.80 -1.80 11.76
N GLY A 306 9.52 -2.42 12.91
CA GLY A 306 8.21 -3.00 13.20
C GLY A 306 8.22 -3.88 14.45
N SER A 307 7.12 -4.60 14.68
CA SER A 307 6.99 -5.59 15.76
C SER A 307 6.76 -6.97 15.12
N PRO A 308 7.66 -7.95 15.35
CA PRO A 308 7.49 -9.29 14.81
C PRO A 308 6.16 -9.91 15.22
N GLY A 309 5.48 -10.54 14.27
CA GLY A 309 4.17 -11.16 14.50
C GLY A 309 2.99 -10.20 14.51
N ALA A 310 3.20 -8.90 14.33
CA ALA A 310 2.10 -7.97 14.10
C ALA A 310 1.41 -8.29 12.77
N MET A 311 0.07 -8.33 12.77
CA MET A 311 -0.74 -8.70 11.61
C MET A 311 -1.81 -7.62 11.36
N PHE A 312 -1.90 -7.17 10.12
CA PHE A 312 -2.94 -6.26 9.66
C PHE A 312 -3.71 -6.92 8.51
N HIS A 313 -5.00 -7.08 8.69
CA HIS A 313 -5.87 -7.72 7.70
C HIS A 313 -6.69 -6.65 7.00
N ILE A 314 -6.81 -6.74 5.68
CA ILE A 314 -7.50 -5.75 4.85
C ILE A 314 -8.39 -6.46 3.84
N ASP A 315 -9.60 -5.88 3.64
CA ASP A 315 -10.56 -6.34 2.66
C ASP A 315 -11.47 -5.20 2.18
N ASN A 316 -12.19 -5.42 1.08
CA ASN A 316 -13.27 -4.56 0.58
C ASN A 316 -12.90 -3.07 0.40
N VAL A 317 -11.71 -2.80 -0.16
CA VAL A 317 -11.19 -1.45 -0.34
C VAL A 317 -11.91 -0.70 -1.46
N LYS A 318 -12.52 0.45 -1.12
CA LYS A 318 -13.36 1.27 -2.01
C LYS A 318 -13.07 2.75 -1.84
N LEU A 319 -13.38 3.54 -2.84
CA LEU A 319 -13.37 5.00 -2.80
C LEU A 319 -14.80 5.54 -2.87
N LYS A 320 -15.11 6.53 -2.04
CA LYS A 320 -16.41 7.23 -2.00
C LYS A 320 -16.22 8.65 -2.54
N TYR A 321 -17.15 9.10 -3.39
CA TYR A 321 -17.12 10.38 -4.12
C TYR A 321 -18.22 11.32 -3.70
#